data_0abb9bddf4e406000ced39892148471e
#
_entry.id   0abb9bddf4e406000ced39892148471e
#
_cell.length_a   1.000
_cell.length_b   1.000
_cell.length_c   1.000
_cell.angle_alpha   90.00
_cell.angle_beta   90.00
_cell.angle_gamma   90.00
#
_symmetry.space_group_name_H-M   'P 1'
#
loop_
_entity.id
_entity.type
_entity.pdbx_description
1 polymer ?
#
loop_
_entity_poly.entity_id
_entity_poly.type
_entity_poly.pdbx_seq_one_letter_code
_entity_poly.pdbx_strand_id
1 'polypeptide(L)'
;MQGSNTAGPAPTVLIAEDEFLLALEIEELLRGMGCRVVGPAAGVAELLVLIERTPCDLAFLDVHLRHDETVYAVVDRLQALKIPFVFMTAYGEEGIDPRYADARVICKPFSERQIESCLSALMPSKPWQGEDGVPRRH
;
A
#
# COMPACT_ATOMS: atom_id res chain seq x y z
N MET A 1 26.25 -5.50 -9.13
CA MET A 1 26.02 -5.51 -8.76
C MET A 1 25.58 -5.17 -8.41
N GLN A 2 25.33 -5.19 -8.21
CA GLN A 2 24.95 -4.99 -7.82
C GLN A 2 24.54 -4.76 -7.06
N GLY A 3 24.49 -4.70 -7.10
CA GLY A 3 24.30 -4.74 -6.42
C GLY A 3 23.82 -4.32 -5.66
N SER A 4 23.88 -3.89 -5.81
CA SER A 4 23.42 -3.73 -4.98
C SER A 4 22.46 -4.21 -4.23
N ASN A 5 22.18 -5.06 -4.18
CA ASN A 5 21.32 -5.62 -3.52
C ASN A 5 21.58 -5.90 -2.15
N THR A 6 22.20 -5.03 -1.51
CA THR A 6 22.46 -5.13 -0.11
C THR A 6 21.23 -4.96 0.75
N ALA A 7 20.21 -4.40 0.18
CA ALA A 7 18.98 -4.16 0.92
C ALA A 7 18.09 -5.40 1.02
N GLY A 8 18.48 -6.49 0.39
CA GLY A 8 17.68 -7.69 0.37
C GLY A 8 16.56 -7.63 -0.66
N PRO A 9 15.62 -8.55 -0.60
CA PRO A 9 14.57 -8.62 -1.62
C PRO A 9 13.67 -7.40 -1.58
N ALA A 10 13.12 -7.07 -2.73
CA ALA A 10 12.19 -5.95 -2.86
C ALA A 10 10.95 -6.23 -2.02
N PRO A 11 10.42 -5.22 -1.35
CA PRO A 11 9.18 -5.40 -0.61
C PRO A 11 8.00 -5.56 -1.55
N THR A 12 7.00 -6.26 -1.11
CA THR A 12 5.80 -6.53 -1.88
C THR A 12 4.65 -5.75 -1.28
N VAL A 13 3.96 -4.96 -2.10
CA VAL A 13 2.89 -4.08 -1.65
C VAL A 13 1.59 -4.46 -2.36
N LEU A 14 0.54 -4.66 -1.56
CA LEU A 14 -0.79 -4.93 -2.06
C LEU A 14 -1.52 -3.61 -2.30
N ILE A 15 -2.25 -3.50 -3.41
CA ILE A 15 -3.05 -2.31 -3.70
C ILE A 15 -4.50 -2.71 -3.84
N ALA A 16 -5.37 -2.07 -3.06
CA ALA A 16 -6.82 -2.20 -3.17
C ALA A 16 -7.38 -0.87 -3.65
N GLU A 17 -7.85 -0.81 -4.89
CA GLU A 17 -8.34 0.43 -5.49
C GLU A 17 -9.22 0.08 -6.67
N ASP A 18 -10.43 0.64 -6.72
CA ASP A 18 -11.35 0.34 -7.82
C ASP A 18 -11.29 1.36 -8.96
N GLU A 19 -10.62 2.48 -8.76
CA GLU A 19 -10.47 3.47 -9.84
C GLU A 19 -9.22 3.13 -10.64
N PHE A 20 -9.42 2.70 -11.88
CA PHE A 20 -8.36 2.11 -12.69
C PHE A 20 -7.14 3.03 -12.86
N LEU A 21 -7.38 4.29 -13.20
CA LEU A 21 -6.25 5.19 -13.47
C LEU A 21 -5.45 5.48 -12.21
N LEU A 22 -6.14 5.63 -11.08
CA LEU A 22 -5.46 5.88 -9.82
C LEU A 22 -4.67 4.64 -9.39
N ALA A 23 -5.25 3.46 -9.56
CA ALA A 23 -4.55 2.22 -9.23
C ALA A 23 -3.27 2.09 -10.05
N LEU A 24 -3.34 2.43 -11.33
CA LEU A 24 -2.17 2.37 -12.20
C LEU A 24 -1.11 3.36 -11.76
N GLU A 25 -1.52 4.56 -11.38
CA GLU A 25 -0.58 5.57 -10.91
C GLU A 25 0.15 5.13 -9.66
N ILE A 26 -0.59 4.56 -8.70
CA ILE A 26 0.02 4.07 -7.47
C ILE A 26 1.01 2.95 -7.79
N GLU A 27 0.62 2.05 -8.66
CA GLU A 27 1.48 0.95 -9.05
C GLU A 27 2.79 1.46 -9.63
N GLU A 28 2.72 2.45 -10.52
CA GLU A 28 3.91 3.00 -11.13
C GLU A 28 4.82 3.68 -10.12
N LEU A 29 4.21 4.40 -9.18
CA LEU A 29 5.00 5.05 -8.13
C LEU A 29 5.73 4.02 -7.28
N LEU A 30 5.04 2.98 -6.87
CA LEU A 30 5.64 1.95 -6.02
C LEU A 30 6.73 1.18 -6.74
N ARG A 31 6.52 0.86 -8.01
CA ARG A 31 7.56 0.17 -8.78
C ARG A 31 8.78 1.05 -8.97
N GLY A 32 8.56 2.36 -9.16
CA GLY A 32 9.67 3.30 -9.27
C GLY A 32 10.46 3.42 -7.99
N MET A 33 9.88 3.07 -6.87
CA MET A 33 10.56 3.09 -5.58
C MET A 33 11.17 1.74 -5.20
N GLY A 34 11.11 0.77 -6.10
CA GLY A 34 11.73 -0.53 -5.88
C GLY A 34 10.82 -1.58 -5.27
N CYS A 35 9.51 -1.34 -5.26
CA CYS A 35 8.57 -2.30 -4.71
C CYS A 35 8.04 -3.26 -5.77
N ARG A 36 7.68 -4.46 -5.34
CA ARG A 36 6.84 -5.34 -6.13
C ARG A 36 5.40 -5.02 -5.79
N VAL A 37 4.50 -5.19 -6.75
CA VAL A 37 3.10 -4.84 -6.56
C VAL A 37 2.24 -6.08 -6.76
N VAL A 38 1.31 -6.30 -5.84
CA VAL A 38 0.30 -7.34 -5.92
C VAL A 38 -1.04 -6.63 -6.14
N GLY A 39 -1.79 -7.06 -7.13
CA GLY A 39 -2.96 -6.33 -7.56
C GLY A 39 -2.56 -5.34 -8.65
N PRO A 40 -3.28 -4.23 -8.84
CA PRO A 40 -4.41 -3.76 -8.02
C PRO A 40 -5.63 -4.65 -8.15
N ALA A 41 -6.42 -4.69 -7.10
CA ALA A 41 -7.68 -5.40 -7.12
C ALA A 41 -8.77 -4.50 -6.54
N ALA A 42 -9.99 -4.70 -7.02
CA ALA A 42 -11.08 -3.79 -6.71
C ALA A 42 -12.20 -4.43 -5.90
N GLY A 43 -12.06 -5.70 -5.56
CA GLY A 43 -13.09 -6.40 -4.80
C GLY A 43 -12.52 -7.15 -3.61
N VAL A 44 -13.34 -7.29 -2.58
CA VAL A 44 -12.91 -7.92 -1.33
C VAL A 44 -12.49 -9.37 -1.53
N ALA A 45 -13.30 -10.15 -2.24
CA ALA A 45 -12.99 -11.56 -2.45
C ALA A 45 -11.67 -11.74 -3.18
N GLU A 46 -11.45 -10.92 -4.19
CA GLU A 46 -10.23 -10.96 -4.97
C GLU A 46 -9.01 -10.64 -4.10
N LEU A 47 -9.15 -9.62 -3.26
CA LEU A 47 -8.07 -9.19 -2.36
C LEU A 47 -7.73 -10.28 -1.36
N LEU A 48 -8.73 -10.93 -0.81
CA LEU A 48 -8.50 -12.00 0.16
C LEU A 48 -7.75 -13.16 -0.48
N VAL A 49 -8.07 -13.49 -1.73
CA VAL A 49 -7.34 -14.52 -2.45
C VAL A 49 -5.89 -14.12 -2.65
N LEU A 50 -5.66 -12.88 -3.06
CA LEU A 50 -4.29 -12.40 -3.29
C LEU A 50 -3.44 -12.45 -2.02
N ILE A 51 -4.03 -12.06 -0.90
CA ILE A 51 -3.31 -12.07 0.39
C ILE A 51 -2.85 -13.49 0.75
N GLU A 52 -3.70 -14.48 0.50
CA GLU A 52 -3.34 -15.86 0.85
C GLU A 52 -2.32 -16.45 -0.12
N ARG A 53 -2.32 -16.00 -1.36
CA ARG A 53 -1.42 -16.56 -2.38
C ARG A 53 -0.05 -15.93 -2.40
N THR A 54 0.02 -14.65 -2.10
CA THR A 54 1.24 -13.89 -2.26
C THR A 54 1.54 -13.13 -0.98
N PRO A 55 2.59 -13.49 -0.27
CA PRO A 55 2.96 -12.73 0.94
C PRO A 55 3.22 -11.28 0.56
N CYS A 56 2.67 -10.36 1.35
CA CYS A 56 2.95 -8.95 1.13
C CYS A 56 3.43 -8.31 2.42
N ASP A 57 4.18 -7.23 2.26
CA ASP A 57 4.82 -6.55 3.39
C ASP A 57 4.04 -5.33 3.83
N LEU A 58 3.16 -4.83 2.97
CA LEU A 58 2.41 -3.60 3.22
C LEU A 58 1.22 -3.56 2.27
N ALA A 59 0.16 -2.88 2.67
CA ALA A 59 -1.01 -2.72 1.82
C ALA A 59 -1.47 -1.27 1.79
N PHE A 60 -1.81 -0.77 0.60
CA PHE A 60 -2.50 0.51 0.42
C PHE A 60 -3.93 0.20 0.04
N LEU A 61 -4.89 0.72 0.81
CA LEU A 61 -6.27 0.28 0.74
C LEU A 61 -7.23 1.45 0.60
N ASP A 62 -7.94 1.50 -0.54
CA ASP A 62 -9.11 2.37 -0.62
C ASP A 62 -10.19 1.77 0.27
N VAL A 63 -10.88 2.62 1.01
CA VAL A 63 -11.93 2.16 1.92
C VAL A 63 -13.12 1.62 1.17
N HIS A 64 -13.53 2.32 0.12
CA HIS A 64 -14.71 1.94 -0.65
C HIS A 64 -14.29 1.28 -1.96
N LEU A 65 -14.76 0.08 -2.18
CA LEU A 65 -14.39 -0.73 -3.32
C LEU A 65 -15.62 -0.98 -4.20
N ARG A 66 -15.43 -1.79 -5.24
CA ARG A 66 -16.47 -2.11 -6.21
C ARG A 66 -17.70 -2.70 -5.52
N HIS A 67 -18.88 -2.42 -6.08
CA HIS A 67 -20.15 -2.99 -5.59
C HIS A 67 -20.47 -2.57 -4.16
N ASP A 68 -20.09 -1.35 -3.80
CA ASP A 68 -20.35 -0.80 -2.47
C ASP A 68 -19.72 -1.60 -1.33
N GLU A 69 -18.73 -2.42 -1.64
CA GLU A 69 -18.00 -3.14 -0.61
C GLU A 69 -17.08 -2.19 0.13
N THR A 70 -16.86 -2.48 1.41
CA THR A 70 -15.82 -1.79 2.15
C THR A 70 -14.65 -2.74 2.37
N VAL A 71 -13.48 -2.16 2.60
CA VAL A 71 -12.23 -2.91 2.66
C VAL A 71 -11.99 -3.55 4.02
N TYR A 72 -12.90 -3.36 4.98
CA TYR A 72 -12.62 -3.74 6.37
C TYR A 72 -12.40 -5.23 6.59
N ALA A 73 -13.07 -6.09 5.82
CA ALA A 73 -12.81 -7.53 5.93
C ALA A 73 -11.37 -7.86 5.54
N VAL A 74 -10.83 -7.12 4.56
CA VAL A 74 -9.45 -7.27 4.15
C VAL A 74 -8.52 -6.80 5.28
N VAL A 75 -8.88 -5.68 5.91
CA VAL A 75 -8.10 -5.15 7.04
C VAL A 75 -8.00 -6.16 8.15
N ASP A 76 -9.12 -6.79 8.49
CA ASP A 76 -9.14 -7.78 9.57
C ASP A 76 -8.15 -8.92 9.26
N ARG A 77 -8.10 -9.34 8.00
CA ARG A 77 -7.17 -10.40 7.62
C ARG A 77 -5.73 -9.93 7.67
N LEU A 78 -5.46 -8.71 7.20
CA LEU A 78 -4.12 -8.16 7.28
C LEU A 78 -3.64 -8.04 8.72
N GLN A 79 -4.52 -7.61 9.62
CA GLN A 79 -4.16 -7.51 11.03
C GLN A 79 -3.84 -8.88 11.61
N ALA A 80 -4.62 -9.89 11.26
CA ALA A 80 -4.36 -11.25 11.74
C ALA A 80 -2.99 -11.74 11.26
N LEU A 81 -2.56 -11.31 10.10
CA LEU A 81 -1.26 -11.69 9.54
C LEU A 81 -0.15 -10.72 9.92
N LYS A 82 -0.49 -9.66 10.66
CA LYS A 82 0.46 -8.63 11.12
C LYS A 82 1.10 -7.88 9.96
N ILE A 83 0.30 -7.64 8.92
CA ILE A 83 0.76 -6.87 7.76
C ILE A 83 0.29 -5.42 7.94
N PRO A 84 1.20 -4.45 7.94
CA PRO A 84 0.81 -3.05 8.08
C PRO A 84 0.07 -2.56 6.84
N PHE A 85 -0.77 -1.56 7.02
CA PHE A 85 -1.59 -1.03 5.93
C PHE A 85 -1.79 0.47 6.09
N VAL A 86 -2.16 1.11 4.99
CA VAL A 86 -2.47 2.53 4.92
C VAL A 86 -3.80 2.65 4.21
N PHE A 87 -4.73 3.40 4.80
CA PHE A 87 -5.98 3.72 4.11
C PHE A 87 -5.77 4.90 3.17
N MET A 88 -6.42 4.84 2.02
CA MET A 88 -6.49 5.94 1.06
C MET A 88 -7.94 6.37 0.97
N THR A 89 -8.22 7.65 1.15
CA THR A 89 -9.61 8.10 1.14
C THR A 89 -9.70 9.54 0.67
N ALA A 90 -10.83 9.87 0.02
CA ALA A 90 -11.13 11.24 -0.35
C ALA A 90 -11.67 12.05 0.83
N TYR A 91 -12.01 11.37 1.92
CA TYR A 91 -12.71 12.00 3.04
C TYR A 91 -11.87 12.12 4.30
N GLY A 92 -10.57 11.83 4.19
CA GLY A 92 -9.71 11.89 5.36
C GLY A 92 -10.12 10.88 6.41
N GLU A 93 -9.74 11.16 7.65
CA GLU A 93 -10.02 10.23 8.75
C GLU A 93 -11.50 10.05 9.00
N GLU A 94 -12.31 11.02 8.61
CA GLU A 94 -13.76 10.92 8.79
C GLU A 94 -14.38 9.80 7.96
N GLY A 95 -13.70 9.39 6.91
CA GLY A 95 -14.18 8.31 6.08
C GLY A 95 -13.86 6.92 6.61
N ILE A 96 -13.22 6.84 7.77
CA ILE A 96 -12.75 5.57 8.33
C ILE A 96 -13.62 5.17 9.50
N ASP A 97 -13.97 3.88 9.55
CA ASP A 97 -14.69 3.33 10.70
C ASP A 97 -13.89 3.61 11.97
N PRO A 98 -14.52 4.14 13.03
CA PRO A 98 -13.80 4.45 14.28
C PRO A 98 -13.02 3.28 14.88
N ARG A 99 -13.41 2.05 14.56
CA ARG A 99 -12.70 0.87 15.02
C ARG A 99 -11.23 0.87 14.55
N TYR A 100 -10.95 1.58 13.46
CA TYR A 100 -9.59 1.64 12.89
C TYR A 100 -9.00 3.06 13.02
N ALA A 101 -9.39 3.78 14.05
CA ALA A 101 -9.00 5.18 14.21
C ALA A 101 -7.49 5.38 14.29
N ASP A 102 -6.75 4.36 14.75
CA ASP A 102 -5.30 4.49 14.88
C ASP A 102 -4.55 4.18 13.59
N ALA A 103 -5.24 3.78 12.54
CA ALA A 103 -4.59 3.42 11.29
C ALA A 103 -4.06 4.67 10.59
N ARG A 104 -2.99 4.48 9.82
CA ARG A 104 -2.46 5.55 9.01
C ARG A 104 -3.38 5.80 7.81
N VAL A 105 -3.60 7.06 7.51
CA VAL A 105 -4.51 7.47 6.44
C VAL A 105 -3.81 8.52 5.58
N ILE A 106 -3.93 8.38 4.25
CA ILE A 106 -3.55 9.46 3.35
C ILE A 106 -4.78 9.87 2.56
N CYS A 107 -4.89 11.17 2.31
CA CYS A 107 -6.04 11.73 1.60
C CYS A 107 -5.75 11.82 0.11
N LYS A 108 -6.76 11.52 -0.69
CA LYS A 108 -6.68 11.73 -2.13
C LYS A 108 -6.98 13.19 -2.45
N PRO A 109 -6.30 13.77 -3.40
CA PRO A 109 -5.15 13.24 -4.13
C PRO A 109 -3.90 13.28 -3.26
N PHE A 110 -3.06 12.27 -3.39
CA PHE A 110 -1.83 12.21 -2.62
C PHE A 110 -0.62 12.35 -3.53
N SER A 111 0.51 12.69 -2.95
CA SER A 111 1.74 12.90 -3.68
C SER A 111 2.65 11.68 -3.55
N GLU A 112 3.64 11.63 -4.42
CA GLU A 112 4.68 10.62 -4.32
C GLU A 112 5.36 10.67 -2.95
N ARG A 113 5.57 11.88 -2.44
CA ARG A 113 6.21 12.05 -1.14
C ARG A 113 5.42 11.42 -0.01
N GLN A 114 4.10 11.49 -0.09
CA GLN A 114 3.25 10.87 0.92
C GLN A 114 3.37 9.34 0.89
N ILE A 115 3.42 8.77 -0.31
CA ILE A 115 3.63 7.33 -0.45
C ILE A 115 4.98 6.94 0.12
N GLU A 116 6.02 7.70 -0.22
CA GLU A 116 7.37 7.45 0.26
C GLU A 116 7.44 7.53 1.78
N SER A 117 6.76 8.52 2.35
CA SER A 117 6.71 8.69 3.80
C SER A 117 6.06 7.48 4.47
N CYS A 118 4.99 6.95 3.89
CA CYS A 118 4.35 5.76 4.43
C CYS A 118 5.28 4.56 4.40
N LEU A 119 6.00 4.38 3.30
CA LEU A 119 6.94 3.28 3.19
C LEU A 119 8.02 3.38 4.26
N SER A 120 8.55 4.57 4.46
CA SER A 120 9.59 4.79 5.46
C SER A 120 9.09 4.54 6.87
N ALA A 121 7.86 4.96 7.16
CA ALA A 121 7.29 4.82 8.49
C ALA A 121 6.95 3.37 8.81
N LEU A 122 6.46 2.62 7.84
CA LEU A 122 5.94 1.28 8.09
C LEU A 122 6.94 0.19 7.79
N MET A 123 7.98 0.50 7.00
CA MET A 123 9.05 -0.45 6.70
C MET A 123 10.40 0.26 6.82
N PRO A 124 10.75 0.71 8.05
CA PRO A 124 11.92 1.58 8.23
C PRO A 124 13.25 0.89 7.97
N SER A 125 13.28 -0.43 7.94
CA SER A 125 14.53 -1.14 7.72
C SER A 125 14.99 -1.11 6.26
N LYS A 126 14.17 -0.56 5.35
CA LYS A 126 14.50 -0.51 3.93
C LYS A 126 14.98 0.87 3.54
N PRO A 127 16.08 0.98 2.80
CA PRO A 127 16.51 2.28 2.25
C PRO A 127 15.72 2.54 0.96
N TRP A 128 14.64 3.31 1.06
CA TRP A 128 13.77 3.58 -0.07
C TRP A 128 14.45 4.49 -1.09
N GLN A 129 14.24 4.23 -2.37
CA GLN A 129 14.88 4.94 -3.44
C GLN A 129 13.87 5.79 -4.19
N GLY A 130 14.35 6.93 -4.69
CA GLY A 130 13.54 7.74 -5.56
C GLY A 130 13.66 7.27 -6.99
N GLU A 131 13.10 8.06 -7.89
CA GLU A 131 13.07 7.71 -9.31
C GLU A 131 14.45 7.59 -9.92
N ASP A 132 15.40 8.29 -9.35
CA ASP A 132 16.79 8.26 -9.87
C ASP A 132 17.56 7.06 -9.36
N GLY A 133 16.93 6.22 -8.54
CA GLY A 133 17.61 5.05 -8.01
C GLY A 133 18.53 5.33 -6.85
N VAL A 134 18.55 6.56 -6.37
CA VAL A 134 19.42 6.95 -5.26
C VAL A 134 18.64 6.79 -3.95
N PRO A 135 19.24 6.15 -2.92
CA PRO A 135 18.53 6.00 -1.64
C PRO A 135 18.16 7.33 -1.04
N ARG A 136 16.96 7.43 -0.53
CA ARG A 136 16.48 8.65 0.11
C ARG A 136 17.03 8.76 1.52
N ARG A 137 17.31 9.97 1.91
CA ARG A 137 17.78 10.24 3.25
C ARG A 137 16.73 10.99 4.03
N HIS A 138 16.66 10.74 5.29
CA HIS A 138 15.63 11.30 6.13
C HIS A 138 16.21 12.01 7.34
#